data_d31aa02ac82ae4bcd3dfa2501dbcb770
#
_entry.id   d31aa02ac82ae4bcd3dfa2501dbcb770
#
_cell.length_a   1.000
_cell.length_b   1.000
_cell.length_c   1.000
_cell.angle_alpha   90.00
_cell.angle_beta   90.00
_cell.angle_gamma   90.00
#
_symmetry.space_group_name_H-M   'P 1'
#
loop_
_entity.id
_entity.type
_entity.pdbx_description
1 polymer ?
#
loop_
_entity_poly.entity_id
_entity_poly.type
_entity_poly.pdbx_seq_one_letter_code
_entity_poly.pdbx_strand_id
1 'polypeptide(L)'
;RGLGDVYKRQGHEVAVLEGEHRAAMLTSFANAGLLAPAQGYAWASPSAPGLMLRSLWRGDQAIKLQPRASWRQWRWMLRFLRECTAARHNTNSAVTTSLCQFSQLHMNRITRETGVTYDGRDGGLMYIYRSAEGLANADRKAAMLRSQGIRLDLMSSDEMVARDPGLARLAAHAAGALYAPGDESGDAHLFTNALVEKSEEMGVAFH
;
A
#
# COMPACT_ATOMS: atom_id res chain seq x y z
N ARG A 1 -18.00 -3.29 2.58
CA ARG A 1 -17.75 -2.67 1.26
C ARG A 1 -17.23 -3.78 0.34
N GLY A 2 -17.87 -4.24 -0.66
CA GLY A 2 -17.47 -5.35 -1.54
C GLY A 2 -18.34 -6.61 -1.47
N LEU A 3 -19.24 -6.71 -0.50
CA LEU A 3 -20.20 -7.81 -0.42
C LEU A 3 -21.38 -7.62 -1.40
N GLY A 4 -21.63 -6.39 -1.88
CA GLY A 4 -22.75 -6.08 -2.76
C GLY A 4 -22.73 -6.86 -4.08
N ASP A 5 -21.56 -6.95 -4.73
CA ASP A 5 -21.38 -7.74 -5.95
C ASP A 5 -21.66 -9.24 -5.71
N VAL A 6 -21.16 -9.79 -4.60
CA VAL A 6 -21.38 -11.20 -4.24
C VAL A 6 -22.86 -11.49 -4.02
N TYR A 7 -23.57 -10.64 -3.28
CA TYR A 7 -25.02 -10.80 -3.03
C TYR A 7 -25.83 -10.61 -4.30
N LYS A 8 -25.46 -9.64 -5.16
CA LYS A 8 -26.16 -9.42 -6.42
C LYS A 8 -26.05 -10.61 -7.37
N ARG A 9 -24.86 -11.19 -7.50
CA ARG A 9 -24.64 -12.43 -8.28
C ARG A 9 -25.43 -13.62 -7.75
N GLN A 10 -25.81 -13.59 -6.46
CA GLN A 10 -26.67 -14.60 -5.82
C GLN A 10 -28.17 -14.30 -5.97
N GLY A 11 -28.54 -13.25 -6.71
CA GLY A 11 -29.94 -12.90 -6.99
C GLY A 11 -30.59 -11.98 -5.95
N HIS A 12 -29.83 -11.46 -4.98
CA HIS A 12 -30.36 -10.50 -4.01
C HIS A 12 -30.56 -9.11 -4.59
N GLU A 13 -31.56 -8.39 -4.10
CA GLU A 13 -31.63 -6.94 -4.30
C GLU A 13 -30.59 -6.26 -3.41
N VAL A 14 -29.80 -5.37 -4.00
CA VAL A 14 -28.71 -4.68 -3.31
C VAL A 14 -28.85 -3.18 -3.51
N ALA A 15 -28.77 -2.44 -2.41
CA ALA A 15 -28.65 -0.99 -2.40
C ALA A 15 -27.37 -0.59 -1.63
N VAL A 16 -26.69 0.41 -2.14
CA VAL A 16 -25.51 1.02 -1.53
C VAL A 16 -25.87 2.43 -1.08
N LEU A 17 -25.62 2.72 0.20
CA LEU A 17 -25.78 4.07 0.75
C LEU A 17 -24.40 4.72 0.84
N GLU A 18 -24.23 5.87 0.18
CA GLU A 18 -23.02 6.68 0.21
C GLU A 18 -23.29 8.01 0.94
N GLY A 19 -22.39 8.41 1.83
CA GLY A 19 -22.52 9.66 2.58
C GLY A 19 -22.03 10.89 1.83
N GLU A 20 -21.25 10.70 0.78
CA GLU A 20 -20.75 11.75 -0.08
C GLU A 20 -21.66 11.88 -1.33
N HIS A 21 -21.53 12.98 -2.04
CA HIS A 21 -22.34 13.23 -3.25
C HIS A 21 -22.02 12.24 -4.40
N ARG A 22 -20.93 11.52 -4.33
CA ARG A 22 -20.49 10.48 -5.28
C ARG A 22 -19.59 9.46 -4.57
N ALA A 23 -19.49 8.27 -5.14
CA ALA A 23 -18.55 7.26 -4.68
C ALA A 23 -17.08 7.73 -4.84
N ALA A 24 -16.21 7.18 -4.00
CA ALA A 24 -14.76 7.42 -4.03
C ALA A 24 -14.30 8.88 -3.75
N MET A 25 -15.12 9.70 -3.11
CA MET A 25 -14.78 11.10 -2.81
C MET A 25 -13.93 11.29 -1.54
N LEU A 26 -13.66 10.22 -0.80
CA LEU A 26 -12.80 10.27 0.40
C LEU A 26 -11.36 9.83 0.07
N THR A 27 -10.86 8.81 0.76
CA THR A 27 -9.46 8.33 0.61
C THR A 27 -9.14 7.86 -0.82
N SER A 28 -10.11 7.32 -1.54
CA SER A 28 -9.90 6.86 -2.93
C SER A 28 -9.83 7.99 -3.95
N PHE A 29 -10.26 9.21 -3.60
CA PHE A 29 -10.23 10.36 -4.51
C PHE A 29 -8.81 10.76 -4.91
N ALA A 30 -7.89 10.75 -3.93
CA ALA A 30 -6.48 11.06 -4.16
C ALA A 30 -5.63 10.28 -3.16
N ASN A 31 -5.17 9.13 -3.54
CA ASN A 31 -4.20 8.33 -2.81
C ASN A 31 -2.95 8.05 -3.67
N ALA A 32 -2.04 7.23 -3.19
CA ALA A 32 -0.83 6.89 -3.94
C ALA A 32 -1.09 5.93 -5.11
N GLY A 33 -2.28 5.33 -5.20
CA GLY A 33 -2.65 4.39 -6.27
C GLY A 33 -1.75 3.16 -6.37
N LEU A 34 -1.17 2.70 -5.27
CA LEU A 34 -0.22 1.60 -5.27
C LEU A 34 -0.87 0.30 -4.84
N LEU A 35 -0.63 -0.76 -5.61
CA LEU A 35 -0.86 -2.15 -5.25
C LEU A 35 0.53 -2.77 -5.04
N ALA A 36 1.05 -2.61 -3.82
CA ALA A 36 2.46 -2.81 -3.53
C ALA A 36 2.69 -3.82 -2.40
N PRO A 37 2.62 -5.15 -2.66
CA PRO A 37 3.01 -6.17 -1.70
C PRO A 37 4.42 -5.99 -1.13
N ALA A 38 5.34 -5.38 -1.89
CA ALA A 38 6.68 -5.03 -1.43
C ALA A 38 6.70 -3.95 -0.32
N GLN A 39 5.56 -3.33 -0.01
CA GLN A 39 5.37 -2.41 1.13
C GLN A 39 4.54 -3.04 2.25
N GLY A 40 4.37 -4.35 2.26
CA GLY A 40 3.57 -5.10 3.23
C GLY A 40 4.14 -5.16 4.66
N TYR A 41 5.03 -4.25 5.02
CA TYR A 41 5.60 -4.19 6.37
C TYR A 41 4.58 -3.74 7.41
N ALA A 42 4.58 -4.40 8.57
CA ALA A 42 3.84 -3.92 9.71
C ALA A 42 4.43 -2.60 10.24
N TRP A 43 3.57 -1.65 10.63
CA TRP A 43 4.01 -0.36 11.18
C TRP A 43 4.70 -0.48 12.54
N ALA A 44 4.28 -1.46 13.36
CA ALA A 44 4.91 -1.78 14.62
C ALA A 44 6.26 -2.46 14.34
N SER A 45 7.32 -1.67 14.27
CA SER A 45 8.69 -2.13 14.06
C SER A 45 9.57 -1.79 15.25
N PRO A 46 10.72 -2.46 15.44
CA PRO A 46 11.66 -2.12 16.51
C PRO A 46 12.14 -0.67 16.51
N SER A 47 12.13 -0.01 15.35
CA SER A 47 12.50 1.41 15.21
C SER A 47 11.35 2.37 15.51
N ALA A 48 10.09 1.91 15.49
CA ALA A 48 8.91 2.76 15.64
C ALA A 48 8.87 3.55 16.96
N PRO A 49 9.21 2.98 18.13
CA PRO A 49 9.23 3.75 19.38
C PRO A 49 10.20 4.94 19.35
N GLY A 50 11.37 4.75 18.76
CA GLY A 50 12.35 5.85 18.59
C GLY A 50 11.87 6.93 17.63
N LEU A 51 11.18 6.58 16.55
CA LEU A 51 10.56 7.53 15.62
C LEU A 51 9.43 8.30 16.29
N MET A 52 8.57 7.61 17.05
CA MET A 52 7.49 8.25 17.81
C MET A 52 8.04 9.26 18.82
N LEU A 53 9.10 8.91 19.54
CA LEU A 53 9.72 9.82 20.49
C LEU A 53 10.32 11.04 19.79
N ARG A 54 11.05 10.84 18.69
CA ARG A 54 11.62 11.94 17.89
C ARG A 54 10.54 12.86 17.32
N SER A 55 9.35 12.36 17.02
CA SER A 55 8.25 13.14 16.47
C SER A 55 7.68 14.18 17.45
N LEU A 56 8.00 14.08 18.75
CA LEU A 56 7.63 15.08 19.75
C LEU A 56 8.40 16.39 19.57
N TRP A 57 9.63 16.31 19.03
CA TRP A 57 10.52 17.47 18.84
C TRP A 57 10.77 17.82 17.38
N ARG A 58 10.46 16.91 16.45
CA ARG A 58 10.68 17.07 15.00
C ARG A 58 9.37 16.93 14.24
N GLY A 59 8.99 17.98 13.52
CA GLY A 59 7.75 17.98 12.73
C GLY A 59 7.83 17.26 11.38
N ASP A 60 9.04 16.82 10.96
CA ASP A 60 9.35 16.18 9.68
C ASP A 60 9.23 14.64 9.70
N GLN A 61 8.76 14.07 10.81
CA GLN A 61 8.66 12.62 10.94
C GLN A 61 7.39 12.07 10.29
N ALA A 62 7.51 10.88 9.67
CA ALA A 62 6.39 10.16 9.05
C ALA A 62 5.29 9.76 10.06
N ILE A 63 5.65 9.58 11.34
CA ILE A 63 4.72 9.28 12.42
C ILE A 63 4.69 10.47 13.36
N LYS A 64 3.52 11.11 13.51
CA LYS A 64 3.29 12.19 14.49
C LYS A 64 2.58 11.65 15.72
N LEU A 65 3.24 11.72 16.87
CA LEU A 65 2.62 11.47 18.16
C LEU A 65 2.05 12.77 18.72
N GLN A 66 0.73 12.82 18.90
CA GLN A 66 0.03 13.91 19.60
C GLN A 66 -0.57 13.34 20.88
N PRO A 67 0.10 13.47 22.03
CA PRO A 67 -0.43 12.97 23.29
C PRO A 67 -1.72 13.71 23.65
N ARG A 68 -2.76 12.94 23.99
CA ARG A 68 -4.04 13.46 24.49
C ARG A 68 -4.35 12.79 25.82
N ALA A 69 -5.10 13.46 26.67
CA ALA A 69 -5.62 12.90 27.93
C ALA A 69 -6.77 11.92 27.64
N SER A 70 -6.47 10.82 26.95
CA SER A 70 -7.42 9.81 26.55
C SER A 70 -6.92 8.41 26.92
N TRP A 71 -7.66 7.73 27.80
CA TRP A 71 -7.37 6.35 28.16
C TRP A 71 -7.30 5.41 26.94
N ARG A 72 -8.17 5.63 25.94
CA ARG A 72 -8.18 4.83 24.70
C ARG A 72 -6.87 4.96 23.94
N GLN A 73 -6.32 6.19 23.84
CA GLN A 73 -5.04 6.44 23.16
C GLN A 73 -3.88 5.77 23.90
N TRP A 74 -3.82 5.88 25.23
CA TRP A 74 -2.75 5.27 26.02
C TRP A 74 -2.81 3.74 25.98
N ARG A 75 -3.99 3.15 26.07
CA ARG A 75 -4.19 1.70 25.92
C ARG A 75 -3.76 1.22 24.53
N TRP A 76 -4.12 1.94 23.47
CA TRP A 76 -3.68 1.63 22.12
C TRP A 76 -2.15 1.72 22.00
N MET A 77 -1.53 2.78 22.52
CA MET A 77 -0.09 3.00 22.49
C MET A 77 0.68 1.87 23.20
N LEU A 78 0.22 1.46 24.36
CA LEU A 78 0.82 0.32 25.09
C LEU A 78 0.74 -0.98 24.28
N ARG A 79 -0.39 -1.25 23.62
CA ARG A 79 -0.53 -2.41 22.73
C ARG A 79 0.40 -2.30 21.54
N PHE A 80 0.46 -1.13 20.90
CA PHE A 80 1.35 -0.88 19.75
C PHE A 80 2.82 -1.10 20.13
N LEU A 81 3.27 -0.58 21.28
CA LEU A 81 4.64 -0.76 21.77
C LEU A 81 4.97 -2.24 22.02
N ARG A 82 4.01 -3.04 22.50
CA ARG A 82 4.20 -4.49 22.65
C ARG A 82 4.43 -5.22 21.33
N GLU A 83 3.87 -4.70 20.24
CA GLU A 83 4.07 -5.24 18.89
C GLU A 83 5.40 -4.81 18.25
N CYS A 84 6.10 -3.82 18.81
CA CYS A 84 7.35 -3.28 18.26
C CYS A 84 8.59 -4.15 18.53
N THR A 85 8.44 -5.45 18.72
CA THR A 85 9.54 -6.42 18.82
C THR A 85 9.86 -7.02 17.45
N ALA A 86 11.11 -7.44 17.23
CA ALA A 86 11.51 -8.03 15.94
C ALA A 86 10.68 -9.26 15.57
N ALA A 87 10.41 -10.16 16.54
CA ALA A 87 9.63 -11.37 16.31
C ALA A 87 8.18 -11.02 15.87
N ARG A 88 7.50 -10.12 16.60
CA ARG A 88 6.13 -9.71 16.28
C ARG A 88 6.07 -8.91 14.99
N HIS A 89 7.05 -8.03 14.76
CA HIS A 89 7.15 -7.29 13.49
C HIS A 89 7.22 -8.26 12.30
N ASN A 90 8.05 -9.29 12.37
CA ASN A 90 8.17 -10.28 11.29
C ASN A 90 6.87 -11.06 11.09
N THR A 91 6.24 -11.54 12.18
CA THR A 91 4.95 -12.24 12.10
C THR A 91 3.85 -11.36 11.51
N ASN A 92 3.71 -10.14 12.03
CA ASN A 92 2.68 -9.20 11.56
C ASN A 92 2.93 -8.78 10.10
N SER A 93 4.18 -8.56 9.71
CA SER A 93 4.54 -8.26 8.31
C SER A 93 4.23 -9.43 7.39
N ALA A 94 4.46 -10.67 7.82
CA ALA A 94 4.09 -11.85 7.03
C ALA A 94 2.59 -11.91 6.75
N VAL A 95 1.77 -11.67 7.78
CA VAL A 95 0.31 -11.60 7.61
C VAL A 95 -0.11 -10.46 6.68
N THR A 96 0.47 -9.26 6.87
CA THR A 96 0.16 -8.10 6.01
C THR A 96 0.56 -8.37 4.56
N THR A 97 1.75 -8.91 4.32
CA THR A 97 2.23 -9.25 2.98
C THR A 97 1.32 -10.27 2.29
N SER A 98 0.93 -11.34 3.01
CA SER A 98 -0.01 -12.35 2.48
C SER A 98 -1.36 -11.72 2.13
N LEU A 99 -1.86 -10.79 2.94
CA LEU A 99 -3.10 -10.05 2.66
C LEU A 99 -2.94 -9.13 1.43
N CYS A 100 -1.80 -8.46 1.29
CA CYS A 100 -1.50 -7.63 0.11
C CYS A 100 -1.47 -8.46 -1.18
N GLN A 101 -0.79 -9.62 -1.17
CA GLN A 101 -0.77 -10.56 -2.30
C GLN A 101 -2.17 -11.07 -2.64
N PHE A 102 -2.94 -11.47 -1.64
CA PHE A 102 -4.32 -11.88 -1.81
C PHE A 102 -5.18 -10.77 -2.42
N SER A 103 -5.04 -9.55 -1.91
CA SER A 103 -5.76 -8.37 -2.41
C SER A 103 -5.42 -8.08 -3.88
N GLN A 104 -4.14 -8.10 -4.25
CA GLN A 104 -3.68 -7.89 -5.61
C GLN A 104 -4.24 -8.96 -6.56
N LEU A 105 -4.21 -10.23 -6.15
CA LEU A 105 -4.76 -11.33 -6.94
C LEU A 105 -6.26 -11.16 -7.21
N HIS A 106 -7.00 -10.70 -6.20
CA HIS A 106 -8.44 -10.42 -6.34
C HIS A 106 -8.71 -9.17 -7.17
N MET A 107 -7.91 -8.10 -7.01
CA MET A 107 -7.98 -6.91 -7.87
C MET A 107 -7.85 -7.31 -9.35
N ASN A 108 -6.80 -8.06 -9.68
CA ASN A 108 -6.53 -8.50 -11.04
C ASN A 108 -7.62 -9.44 -11.59
N ARG A 109 -8.24 -10.25 -10.72
CA ARG A 109 -9.40 -11.06 -11.08
C ARG A 109 -10.61 -10.19 -11.40
N ILE A 110 -10.97 -9.27 -10.51
CA ILE A 110 -12.11 -8.37 -10.69
C ILE A 110 -11.93 -7.55 -11.97
N THR A 111 -10.76 -6.96 -12.20
CA THR A 111 -10.46 -6.20 -13.40
C THR A 111 -10.69 -7.02 -14.68
N ARG A 112 -10.22 -8.27 -14.70
CA ARG A 112 -10.43 -9.18 -15.85
C ARG A 112 -11.90 -9.57 -16.05
N GLU A 113 -12.62 -9.85 -14.95
CA GLU A 113 -14.02 -10.27 -15.01
C GLU A 113 -14.96 -9.12 -15.41
N THR A 114 -14.66 -7.90 -14.98
CA THR A 114 -15.52 -6.72 -15.21
C THR A 114 -15.11 -5.89 -16.41
N GLY A 115 -13.86 -6.01 -16.86
CA GLY A 115 -13.29 -5.19 -17.92
C GLY A 115 -13.09 -3.71 -17.54
N VAL A 116 -13.13 -3.37 -16.26
CA VAL A 116 -12.94 -1.97 -15.80
C VAL A 116 -11.51 -1.50 -16.09
N THR A 117 -11.38 -0.24 -16.48
CA THR A 117 -10.10 0.43 -16.71
C THR A 117 -9.87 1.49 -15.62
N TYR A 118 -8.63 1.63 -15.17
CA TYR A 118 -8.27 2.52 -14.05
C TYR A 118 -6.83 3.03 -14.13
N ASP A 119 -6.31 3.21 -15.35
CA ASP A 119 -4.92 3.58 -15.63
C ASP A 119 -3.90 2.64 -14.95
N GLY A 120 -4.27 1.35 -14.85
CA GLY A 120 -3.44 0.32 -14.25
C GLY A 120 -2.10 0.15 -14.97
N ARG A 121 -1.03 0.02 -14.20
CA ARG A 121 0.34 -0.23 -14.67
C ARG A 121 0.93 -1.41 -13.90
N ASP A 122 1.42 -2.39 -14.61
CA ASP A 122 2.02 -3.64 -14.10
C ASP A 122 3.55 -3.70 -14.31
N GLY A 123 4.14 -2.58 -14.65
CA GLY A 123 5.59 -2.47 -14.93
C GLY A 123 6.49 -2.54 -13.70
N GLY A 124 5.96 -2.81 -12.53
CA GLY A 124 6.67 -2.81 -11.25
C GLY A 124 6.83 -1.42 -10.66
N LEU A 125 7.36 -1.38 -9.42
CA LEU A 125 7.67 -0.14 -8.71
C LEU A 125 9.15 -0.08 -8.36
N MET A 126 9.72 1.13 -8.43
CA MET A 126 11.11 1.39 -8.09
C MET A 126 11.20 2.27 -6.85
N TYR A 127 11.80 1.73 -5.79
CA TYR A 127 12.02 2.41 -4.52
C TYR A 127 13.44 2.96 -4.48
N ILE A 128 13.59 4.27 -4.65
CA ILE A 128 14.87 4.94 -4.89
C ILE A 128 15.46 5.46 -3.58
N TYR A 129 16.75 5.22 -3.35
CA TYR A 129 17.48 5.62 -2.15
C TYR A 129 18.62 6.58 -2.49
N ARG A 130 18.72 7.68 -1.74
CA ARG A 130 19.74 8.71 -1.95
C ARG A 130 21.08 8.38 -1.32
N SER A 131 21.11 7.52 -0.29
CA SER A 131 22.33 7.15 0.41
C SER A 131 22.59 5.65 0.36
N ALA A 132 23.86 5.25 0.28
CA ALA A 132 24.28 3.85 0.33
C ALA A 132 23.84 3.15 1.62
N GLU A 133 23.88 3.86 2.75
CA GLU A 133 23.39 3.34 4.02
C GLU A 133 21.88 3.06 3.99
N GLY A 134 21.09 4.00 3.44
CA GLY A 134 19.65 3.85 3.25
C GLY A 134 19.31 2.65 2.38
N LEU A 135 20.01 2.49 1.26
CA LEU A 135 19.84 1.37 0.34
C LEU A 135 20.19 0.04 1.02
N ALA A 136 21.34 -0.04 1.70
CA ALA A 136 21.76 -1.24 2.42
C ALA A 136 20.79 -1.61 3.56
N ASN A 137 20.23 -0.61 4.26
CA ASN A 137 19.20 -0.82 5.28
C ASN A 137 17.91 -1.36 4.69
N ALA A 138 17.50 -0.82 3.55
CA ALA A 138 16.31 -1.27 2.83
C ALA A 138 16.49 -2.69 2.29
N ASP A 139 17.64 -3.01 1.73
CA ASP A 139 17.95 -4.35 1.20
C ASP A 139 17.93 -5.41 2.32
N ARG A 140 18.53 -5.11 3.49
CA ARG A 140 18.43 -5.99 4.66
C ARG A 140 16.98 -6.23 5.11
N LYS A 141 16.13 -5.21 5.10
CA LYS A 141 14.70 -5.34 5.41
C LYS A 141 13.96 -6.15 4.33
N ALA A 142 14.34 -5.96 3.08
CA ALA A 142 13.77 -6.68 1.94
C ALA A 142 14.00 -8.20 2.00
N ALA A 143 15.03 -8.66 2.71
CA ALA A 143 15.29 -10.09 2.90
C ALA A 143 14.09 -10.84 3.51
N MET A 144 13.37 -10.21 4.45
CA MET A 144 12.14 -10.79 5.01
C MET A 144 11.04 -10.92 3.95
N LEU A 145 10.81 -9.92 3.10
CA LEU A 145 9.81 -9.99 2.04
C LEU A 145 10.19 -11.02 0.98
N ARG A 146 11.47 -11.10 0.63
CA ARG A 146 11.97 -12.13 -0.30
C ARG A 146 11.71 -13.55 0.23
N SER A 147 11.87 -13.77 1.54
CA SER A 147 11.53 -15.08 2.16
C SER A 147 10.03 -15.42 2.09
N GLN A 148 9.18 -14.45 1.82
CA GLN A 148 7.73 -14.60 1.61
C GLN A 148 7.34 -14.64 0.13
N GLY A 149 8.31 -14.76 -0.78
CA GLY A 149 8.08 -14.85 -2.21
C GLY A 149 7.91 -13.51 -2.93
N ILE A 150 8.11 -12.37 -2.25
CA ILE A 150 8.14 -11.06 -2.91
C ILE A 150 9.46 -10.88 -3.62
N ARG A 151 9.43 -10.70 -4.93
CA ARG A 151 10.61 -10.38 -5.70
C ARG A 151 11.00 -8.93 -5.50
N LEU A 152 12.26 -8.70 -5.09
CA LEU A 152 12.87 -7.39 -4.89
C LEU A 152 14.30 -7.45 -5.40
N ASP A 153 14.55 -6.75 -6.50
CA ASP A 153 15.84 -6.72 -7.16
C ASP A 153 16.60 -5.44 -6.76
N LEU A 154 17.85 -5.58 -6.36
CA LEU A 154 18.74 -4.44 -6.13
C LEU A 154 19.19 -3.88 -7.48
N MET A 155 19.14 -2.56 -7.66
CA MET A 155 19.50 -1.89 -8.90
C MET A 155 20.51 -0.77 -8.62
N SER A 156 21.52 -0.68 -9.45
CA SER A 156 22.42 0.47 -9.55
C SER A 156 21.73 1.67 -10.23
N SER A 157 22.36 2.85 -10.13
CA SER A 157 21.88 4.05 -10.82
C SER A 157 21.84 3.88 -12.34
N ASP A 158 22.78 3.16 -12.93
CA ASP A 158 22.84 2.91 -14.38
C ASP A 158 21.69 1.97 -14.82
N GLU A 159 21.42 0.92 -14.04
CA GLU A 159 20.30 0.02 -14.30
C GLU A 159 18.93 0.73 -14.15
N MET A 160 18.82 1.69 -13.22
CA MET A 160 17.64 2.54 -13.10
C MET A 160 17.39 3.33 -14.37
N VAL A 161 18.42 3.98 -14.91
CA VAL A 161 18.33 4.79 -16.16
C VAL A 161 18.08 3.91 -17.38
N ALA A 162 18.71 2.74 -17.45
CA ALA A 162 18.50 1.77 -18.52
C ALA A 162 17.03 1.29 -18.56
N ARG A 163 16.39 1.18 -17.39
CA ARG A 163 14.99 0.77 -17.29
C ARG A 163 14.01 1.92 -17.55
N ASP A 164 14.31 3.11 -17.05
CA ASP A 164 13.53 4.34 -17.27
C ASP A 164 14.48 5.53 -17.51
N PRO A 165 14.70 5.91 -18.76
CA PRO A 165 15.56 7.05 -19.10
C PRO A 165 15.09 8.39 -18.50
N GLY A 166 13.80 8.52 -18.14
CA GLY A 166 13.25 9.69 -17.47
C GLY A 166 13.87 9.91 -16.07
N LEU A 167 14.45 8.88 -15.47
CA LEU A 167 15.11 8.94 -14.17
C LEU A 167 16.57 9.46 -14.21
N ALA A 168 17.14 9.77 -15.38
CA ALA A 168 18.57 10.13 -15.50
C ALA A 168 19.01 11.24 -14.54
N ARG A 169 18.20 12.30 -14.38
CA ARG A 169 18.51 13.41 -13.46
C ARG A 169 18.45 12.99 -11.98
N LEU A 170 17.54 12.10 -11.65
CA LEU A 170 17.38 11.59 -10.28
C LEU A 170 18.45 10.57 -9.94
N ALA A 171 18.79 9.69 -10.88
CA ALA A 171 19.80 8.66 -10.75
C ALA A 171 21.19 9.22 -10.43
N ALA A 172 21.52 10.41 -10.97
CA ALA A 172 22.78 11.12 -10.67
C ALA A 172 22.94 11.47 -9.17
N HIS A 173 21.86 11.47 -8.40
CA HIS A 173 21.83 11.76 -6.96
C HIS A 173 21.33 10.59 -6.12
N ALA A 174 21.21 9.41 -6.69
CA ALA A 174 20.73 8.20 -6.04
C ALA A 174 21.89 7.22 -5.81
N ALA A 175 21.86 6.53 -4.69
CA ALA A 175 22.77 5.40 -4.43
C ALA A 175 22.31 4.11 -5.13
N GLY A 176 21.08 4.07 -5.60
CA GLY A 176 20.45 2.93 -6.24
C GLY A 176 19.00 2.78 -5.83
N ALA A 177 18.40 1.64 -6.19
CA ALA A 177 17.01 1.34 -5.89
C ALA A 177 16.77 -0.13 -5.52
N LEU A 178 15.62 -0.39 -4.90
CA LEU A 178 14.98 -1.70 -4.89
C LEU A 178 13.84 -1.68 -5.91
N TYR A 179 13.87 -2.60 -6.84
CA TYR A 179 12.83 -2.78 -7.84
C TYR A 179 11.94 -3.97 -7.49
N ALA A 180 10.65 -3.71 -7.41
CA ALA A 180 9.62 -4.71 -7.17
C ALA A 180 8.82 -4.96 -8.45
N PRO A 181 9.19 -5.97 -9.27
CA PRO A 181 8.52 -6.22 -10.56
C PRO A 181 7.06 -6.67 -10.42
N GLY A 182 6.68 -7.19 -9.26
CA GLY A 182 5.32 -7.62 -8.98
C GLY A 182 4.40 -6.56 -8.38
N ASP A 183 4.93 -5.37 -8.08
CA ASP A 183 4.10 -4.27 -7.62
C ASP A 183 3.45 -3.55 -8.80
N GLU A 184 2.27 -2.99 -8.58
CA GLU A 184 1.44 -2.35 -9.59
C GLU A 184 0.97 -0.97 -9.12
N SER A 185 0.50 -0.16 -10.04
CA SER A 185 -0.15 1.12 -9.72
C SER A 185 -1.40 1.33 -10.56
N GLY A 186 -2.28 2.22 -10.10
CA GLY A 186 -3.49 2.59 -10.82
C GLY A 186 -4.28 3.64 -10.07
N ASP A 187 -5.29 4.20 -10.70
CA ASP A 187 -6.15 5.22 -10.10
C ASP A 187 -7.29 4.57 -9.33
N ALA A 188 -7.27 4.71 -8.00
CA ALA A 188 -8.29 4.14 -7.12
C ALA A 188 -9.65 4.84 -7.27
N HIS A 189 -9.68 6.12 -7.68
CA HIS A 189 -10.92 6.84 -7.94
C HIS A 189 -11.58 6.33 -9.22
N LEU A 190 -10.81 6.22 -10.32
CA LEU A 190 -11.30 5.63 -11.56
C LEU A 190 -11.77 4.21 -11.36
N PHE A 191 -10.98 3.36 -10.66
CA PHE A 191 -11.36 1.99 -10.37
C PHE A 191 -12.71 1.89 -9.63
N THR A 192 -12.87 2.70 -8.57
CA THR A 192 -14.09 2.66 -7.76
C THR A 192 -15.31 3.13 -8.56
N ASN A 193 -15.18 4.21 -9.36
CA ASN A 193 -16.29 4.69 -10.18
C ASN A 193 -16.66 3.70 -11.29
N ALA A 194 -15.67 3.08 -11.96
CA ALA A 194 -15.94 2.06 -12.94
C ALA A 194 -16.66 0.83 -12.35
N LEU A 195 -16.33 0.46 -11.08
CA LEU A 195 -17.07 -0.59 -10.37
C LEU A 195 -18.50 -0.17 -10.01
N VAL A 196 -18.74 1.11 -9.68
CA VAL A 196 -20.10 1.65 -9.47
C VAL A 196 -20.92 1.47 -10.74
N GLU A 197 -20.43 1.95 -11.88
CA GLU A 197 -21.08 1.82 -13.19
C GLU A 197 -21.42 0.35 -13.50
N LYS A 198 -20.48 -0.56 -13.30
CA LYS A 198 -20.71 -2.00 -13.49
C LYS A 198 -21.76 -2.57 -12.52
N SER A 199 -21.78 -2.09 -11.30
CA SER A 199 -22.77 -2.52 -10.30
C SER A 199 -24.18 -2.02 -10.64
N GLU A 200 -24.30 -0.78 -11.14
CA GLU A 200 -25.56 -0.20 -11.62
C GLU A 200 -26.09 -0.97 -12.84
N GLU A 201 -25.21 -1.33 -13.81
CA GLU A 201 -25.56 -2.22 -14.93
C GLU A 201 -26.14 -3.56 -14.45
N MET A 202 -25.69 -4.07 -13.31
CA MET A 202 -26.21 -5.29 -12.67
C MET A 202 -27.50 -5.04 -11.85
N GLY A 203 -28.00 -3.80 -11.79
CA GLY A 203 -29.19 -3.42 -11.04
C GLY A 203 -28.97 -3.17 -9.55
N VAL A 204 -27.76 -2.77 -9.13
CA VAL A 204 -27.50 -2.26 -7.78
C VAL A 204 -27.94 -0.79 -7.72
N ALA A 205 -28.73 -0.44 -6.72
CA ALA A 205 -29.14 0.95 -6.50
C ALA A 205 -28.11 1.69 -5.62
N PHE A 206 -27.77 2.92 -6.00
CA PHE A 206 -26.89 3.80 -5.21
C PHE A 206 -27.70 5.03 -4.74
N HIS A 207 -27.58 5.36 -3.43
CA HIS A 207 -28.29 6.46 -2.78
C HIS A 207 -27.34 7.31 -1.94
#